data_80848e391a73359b53d5461a07ed6e11
#
_entry.id   80848e391a73359b53d5461a07ed6e11
#
_cell.length_a   1.000
_cell.length_b   1.000
_cell.length_c   1.000
_cell.angle_alpha   90.00
_cell.angle_beta   90.00
_cell.angle_gamma   90.00
#
_symmetry.space_group_name_H-M   'P 1'
#
loop_
_entity.id
_entity.type
_entity.pdbx_description
1 polymer ?
#
loop_
_entity_poly.entity_id
_entity_poly.type
_entity_poly.pdbx_seq_one_letter_code
_entity_poly.pdbx_strand_id
1 'polypeptide(L)'
;MVNDLDETIDCLKKFNTPYYQDLFKEIAYILGDANMIIFDGMGDSAKIAEYAARRFSGNGFFSAALTDPYQKVSMDGTDIVVVMLSISGDTVELIRKANAYKAAGSTLITITASDDNTLAKMSDYHISYYINDVRNELSSHTTQVPALSIIEILSNMTLHMCHNTLQ
;
A
#
# COMPACT_ATOMS: atom_id res chain seq x y z
N MET A 1 -21.96 -16.59 -6.14
CA MET A 1 -21.69 -15.64 -7.25
C MET A 1 -22.23 -14.22 -7.01
N VAL A 2 -23.05 -14.01 -6.00
CA VAL A 2 -23.67 -12.68 -5.71
C VAL A 2 -22.89 -11.89 -4.64
N ASN A 3 -21.96 -12.50 -3.95
CA ASN A 3 -21.38 -11.94 -2.74
C ASN A 3 -20.15 -11.04 -2.96
N ASP A 4 -19.49 -11.12 -4.11
CA ASP A 4 -18.24 -10.38 -4.31
C ASP A 4 -18.43 -8.87 -4.36
N LEU A 5 -19.52 -8.39 -4.96
CA LEU A 5 -19.81 -6.96 -5.02
C LEU A 5 -20.29 -6.43 -3.65
N ASP A 6 -21.16 -7.16 -2.96
CA ASP A 6 -21.64 -6.76 -1.64
C ASP A 6 -20.52 -6.75 -0.61
N GLU A 7 -19.64 -7.76 -0.62
CA GLU A 7 -18.46 -7.80 0.23
C GLU A 7 -17.52 -6.61 -0.06
N THR A 8 -17.32 -6.29 -1.34
CA THR A 8 -16.53 -5.13 -1.75
C THR A 8 -17.14 -3.83 -1.25
N ILE A 9 -18.45 -3.64 -1.42
CA ILE A 9 -19.16 -2.44 -0.95
C ILE A 9 -19.05 -2.31 0.57
N ASP A 10 -19.24 -3.40 1.31
CA ASP A 10 -19.14 -3.37 2.77
C ASP A 10 -17.71 -3.11 3.25
N CYS A 11 -16.72 -3.61 2.53
CA CYS A 11 -15.32 -3.26 2.76
C CYS A 11 -15.07 -1.75 2.58
N LEU A 12 -15.54 -1.17 1.48
CA LEU A 12 -15.34 0.26 1.19
C LEU A 12 -16.05 1.16 2.22
N LYS A 13 -17.22 0.76 2.71
CA LYS A 13 -17.94 1.51 3.77
C LYS A 13 -17.11 1.62 5.06
N LYS A 14 -16.31 0.60 5.39
CA LYS A 14 -15.44 0.62 6.59
C LYS A 14 -14.43 1.75 6.55
N PHE A 15 -13.98 2.18 5.36
CA PHE A 15 -13.01 3.27 5.21
C PHE A 15 -13.54 4.63 5.68
N ASN A 16 -14.86 4.79 5.83
CA ASN A 16 -15.47 5.98 6.43
C ASN A 16 -15.58 5.94 7.96
N THR A 17 -15.14 4.87 8.62
CA THR A 17 -15.12 4.80 10.08
C THR A 17 -14.02 5.68 10.68
N PRO A 18 -14.18 6.18 11.92
CA PRO A 18 -13.15 6.98 12.59
C PRO A 18 -11.78 6.32 12.61
N TYR A 19 -11.73 5.00 12.84
CA TYR A 19 -10.49 4.22 12.85
C TYR A 19 -9.70 4.38 11.54
N TYR A 20 -10.34 4.12 10.40
CA TYR A 20 -9.67 4.24 9.11
C TYR A 20 -9.34 5.68 8.76
N GLN A 21 -10.23 6.62 9.08
CA GLN A 21 -9.98 8.04 8.80
C GLN A 21 -8.75 8.56 9.56
N ASP A 22 -8.56 8.16 10.81
CA ASP A 22 -7.40 8.54 11.59
C ASP A 22 -6.11 7.85 11.08
N LEU A 23 -6.18 6.55 10.77
CA LEU A 23 -5.07 5.81 10.18
C LEU A 23 -4.64 6.40 8.82
N PHE A 24 -5.59 6.73 7.95
CA PHE A 24 -5.29 7.34 6.65
C PHE A 24 -4.66 8.72 6.79
N LYS A 25 -5.09 9.54 7.75
CA LYS A 25 -4.48 10.84 8.03
C LYS A 25 -3.03 10.69 8.49
N GLU A 26 -2.77 9.77 9.41
CA GLU A 26 -1.42 9.49 9.90
C GLU A 26 -0.49 9.08 8.76
N ILE A 27 -0.93 8.11 7.95
CA ILE A 27 -0.15 7.62 6.80
C ILE A 27 0.01 8.71 5.74
N ALA A 28 -1.02 9.51 5.44
CA ALA A 28 -0.94 10.60 4.50
C ALA A 28 0.08 11.66 4.93
N TYR A 29 0.19 11.94 6.22
CA TYR A 29 1.22 12.83 6.76
C TYR A 29 2.63 12.28 6.50
N ILE A 30 2.85 10.99 6.79
CA ILE A 30 4.14 10.30 6.55
C ILE A 30 4.51 10.33 5.07
N LEU A 31 3.56 10.05 4.18
CA LEU A 31 3.77 10.09 2.74
C LEU A 31 4.10 11.50 2.24
N GLY A 32 3.47 12.52 2.83
CA GLY A 32 3.70 13.92 2.48
C GLY A 32 5.07 14.46 2.88
N ASP A 33 5.65 13.91 3.94
CA ASP A 33 6.98 14.31 4.46
C ASP A 33 8.13 13.51 3.82
N ALA A 34 7.83 12.47 3.06
CA ALA A 34 8.83 11.61 2.45
C ALA A 34 9.59 12.30 1.31
N ASN A 35 10.90 12.12 1.25
CA ASN A 35 11.71 12.56 0.11
C ASN A 35 11.40 11.74 -1.15
N MET A 36 11.06 10.48 -0.98
CA MET A 36 10.68 9.58 -2.07
C MET A 36 9.66 8.55 -1.56
N ILE A 37 8.68 8.23 -2.39
CA ILE A 37 7.71 7.17 -2.12
C ILE A 37 7.94 6.03 -3.13
N ILE A 38 8.19 4.84 -2.63
CA ILE A 38 8.31 3.63 -3.44
C ILE A 38 7.05 2.79 -3.26
N PHE A 39 6.43 2.39 -4.37
CA PHE A 39 5.33 1.44 -4.38
C PHE A 39 5.83 0.10 -4.91
N ASP A 40 5.49 -0.99 -4.22
CA ASP A 40 5.93 -2.33 -4.56
C ASP A 40 4.77 -3.34 -4.42
N GLY A 41 4.81 -4.39 -5.20
CA GLY A 41 3.81 -5.45 -5.22
C GLY A 41 4.12 -6.47 -6.31
N MET A 42 3.39 -7.58 -6.31
CA MET A 42 3.51 -8.64 -7.32
C MET A 42 2.16 -8.94 -7.96
N GLY A 43 2.19 -9.43 -9.19
CA GLY A 43 0.98 -9.78 -9.95
C GLY A 43 0.04 -8.59 -10.11
N ASP A 44 -1.23 -8.76 -9.76
CA ASP A 44 -2.22 -7.69 -9.82
C ASP A 44 -1.89 -6.54 -8.86
N SER A 45 -1.32 -6.83 -7.70
CA SER A 45 -0.85 -5.80 -6.76
C SER A 45 0.29 -4.96 -7.33
N ALA A 46 1.11 -5.51 -8.24
CA ALA A 46 2.10 -4.72 -8.95
C ALA A 46 1.45 -3.65 -9.86
N LYS A 47 0.31 -3.96 -10.46
CA LYS A 47 -0.43 -2.99 -11.28
C LYS A 47 -1.03 -1.86 -10.45
N ILE A 48 -1.49 -2.16 -9.24
CA ILE A 48 -1.91 -1.13 -8.28
C ILE A 48 -0.71 -0.28 -7.83
N ALA A 49 0.45 -0.88 -7.59
CA ALA A 49 1.68 -0.16 -7.25
C ALA A 49 2.13 0.79 -8.38
N GLU A 50 2.09 0.35 -9.63
CA GLU A 50 2.37 1.17 -10.81
C GLU A 50 1.39 2.36 -10.93
N TYR A 51 0.09 2.10 -10.74
CA TYR A 51 -0.94 3.13 -10.70
C TYR A 51 -0.69 4.13 -9.58
N ALA A 52 -0.36 3.64 -8.36
CA ALA A 52 -0.07 4.48 -7.21
C ALA A 52 1.11 5.43 -7.49
N ALA A 53 2.23 4.91 -7.99
CA ALA A 53 3.39 5.72 -8.34
C ALA A 53 3.03 6.80 -9.37
N ARG A 54 2.26 6.45 -10.41
CA ARG A 54 1.78 7.41 -11.41
C ARG A 54 0.90 8.49 -10.79
N ARG A 55 -0.01 8.11 -9.89
CA ARG A 55 -0.95 9.04 -9.26
C ARG A 55 -0.23 10.02 -8.31
N PHE A 56 0.65 9.53 -7.45
CA PHE A 56 1.44 10.38 -6.54
C PHE A 56 2.38 11.31 -7.31
N SER A 57 3.04 10.82 -8.36
CA SER A 57 3.87 11.65 -9.24
C SER A 57 3.04 12.76 -9.92
N GLY A 58 1.82 12.45 -10.35
CA GLY A 58 0.89 13.46 -10.91
C GLY A 58 0.47 14.54 -9.90
N ASN A 59 0.53 14.23 -8.60
CA ASN A 59 0.28 15.18 -7.51
C ASN A 59 1.54 15.93 -7.06
N GLY A 60 2.68 15.73 -7.72
CA GLY A 60 3.93 16.43 -7.44
C GLY A 60 4.86 15.73 -6.44
N PHE A 61 4.54 14.53 -5.98
CA PHE A 61 5.41 13.74 -5.12
C PHE A 61 6.44 12.96 -5.93
N PHE A 62 7.67 12.87 -5.42
CA PHE A 62 8.68 12.01 -6.04
C PHE A 62 8.37 10.56 -5.72
N SER A 63 7.88 9.81 -6.69
CA SER A 63 7.41 8.44 -6.51
C SER A 63 7.75 7.52 -7.66
N ALA A 64 8.00 6.25 -7.36
CA ALA A 64 8.31 5.21 -8.32
C ALA A 64 7.69 3.87 -7.91
N ALA A 65 7.44 3.00 -8.89
CA ALA A 65 7.10 1.60 -8.65
C ALA A 65 8.33 0.71 -8.89
N LEU A 66 8.66 -0.13 -7.91
CA LEU A 66 9.76 -1.09 -7.99
C LEU A 66 9.22 -2.52 -7.88
N THR A 67 8.54 -2.96 -8.93
CA THR A 67 7.73 -4.19 -8.93
C THR A 67 8.45 -5.44 -9.45
N ASP A 68 9.73 -5.33 -9.83
CA ASP A 68 10.54 -6.49 -10.16
C ASP A 68 10.86 -7.28 -8.88
N PRO A 69 10.40 -8.55 -8.77
CA PRO A 69 10.61 -9.36 -7.58
C PRO A 69 12.07 -9.70 -7.31
N TYR A 70 12.93 -9.64 -8.34
CA TYR A 70 14.34 -9.95 -8.23
C TYR A 70 15.22 -8.71 -8.09
N GLN A 71 14.65 -7.52 -8.15
CA GLN A 71 15.38 -6.29 -7.98
C GLN A 71 16.03 -6.23 -6.59
N LYS A 72 17.32 -5.88 -6.57
CA LYS A 72 18.02 -5.66 -5.32
C LYS A 72 17.66 -4.28 -4.77
N VAL A 73 17.37 -4.23 -3.50
CA VAL A 73 17.32 -2.98 -2.75
C VAL A 73 18.73 -2.60 -2.37
N SER A 74 19.27 -1.58 -3.00
CA SER A 74 20.66 -1.10 -2.82
C SER A 74 20.66 0.42 -2.78
N MET A 75 20.03 0.98 -1.75
CA MET A 75 19.92 2.42 -1.55
C MET A 75 20.02 2.75 -0.06
N ASP A 76 20.38 3.99 0.24
CA ASP A 76 20.14 4.57 1.55
C ASP A 76 18.62 4.87 1.64
N GLY A 77 17.94 4.18 2.54
CA GLY A 77 16.48 4.27 2.72
C GLY A 77 16.03 5.40 3.63
N THR A 78 16.96 6.23 4.12
CA THR A 78 16.63 7.38 4.98
C THR A 78 15.68 8.34 4.24
N ASP A 79 14.59 8.71 4.90
CA ASP A 79 13.53 9.58 4.34
C ASP A 79 12.81 8.99 3.10
N ILE A 80 12.95 7.69 2.88
CA ILE A 80 12.18 6.93 1.88
C ILE A 80 11.04 6.19 2.57
N VAL A 81 9.84 6.35 2.05
CA VAL A 81 8.66 5.57 2.45
C VAL A 81 8.37 4.53 1.40
N VAL A 82 8.26 3.28 1.81
CA VAL A 82 7.91 2.16 0.93
C VAL A 82 6.50 1.68 1.25
N VAL A 83 5.63 1.66 0.26
CA VAL A 83 4.27 1.13 0.36
C VAL A 83 4.22 -0.19 -0.40
N MET A 84 4.08 -1.30 0.34
CA MET A 84 3.99 -2.65 -0.23
C MET A 84 2.55 -3.13 -0.25
N LEU A 85 2.09 -3.56 -1.41
CA LEU A 85 0.75 -4.11 -1.62
C LEU A 85 0.84 -5.63 -1.84
N SER A 86 0.10 -6.38 -1.04
CA SER A 86 0.02 -7.84 -1.15
C SER A 86 -1.29 -8.34 -0.57
N ILE A 87 -2.07 -9.09 -1.33
CA ILE A 87 -3.33 -9.65 -0.83
C ILE A 87 -3.05 -10.55 0.38
N SER A 88 -2.17 -11.52 0.26
CA SER A 88 -1.85 -12.48 1.33
C SER A 88 -0.95 -11.91 2.43
N GLY A 89 -0.06 -10.99 2.07
CA GLY A 89 1.00 -10.52 2.96
C GLY A 89 2.10 -11.54 3.28
N ASP A 90 2.10 -12.69 2.58
CA ASP A 90 3.03 -13.81 2.81
C ASP A 90 3.84 -14.21 1.57
N THR A 91 3.88 -13.36 0.55
CA THR A 91 4.67 -13.58 -0.66
C THR A 91 6.17 -13.49 -0.33
N VAL A 92 6.90 -14.57 -0.55
CA VAL A 92 8.31 -14.71 -0.11
C VAL A 92 9.21 -13.63 -0.70
N GLU A 93 9.05 -13.29 -1.97
CA GLU A 93 9.82 -12.26 -2.66
C GLU A 93 9.57 -10.86 -2.05
N LEU A 94 8.32 -10.56 -1.71
CA LEU A 94 7.99 -9.29 -1.05
C LEU A 94 8.52 -9.23 0.38
N ILE A 95 8.46 -10.33 1.13
CA ILE A 95 9.05 -10.42 2.48
C ILE A 95 10.55 -10.17 2.42
N ARG A 96 11.24 -10.78 1.44
CA ARG A 96 12.67 -10.56 1.23
C ARG A 96 12.98 -9.09 0.92
N LYS A 97 12.21 -8.45 0.04
CA LYS A 97 12.36 -7.02 -0.28
C LYS A 97 12.03 -6.14 0.92
N ALA A 98 10.98 -6.46 1.69
CA ALA A 98 10.62 -5.74 2.91
C ALA A 98 11.76 -5.71 3.93
N ASN A 99 12.41 -6.87 4.17
CA ASN A 99 13.59 -6.94 5.02
C ASN A 99 14.73 -6.03 4.51
N ALA A 100 14.97 -6.01 3.20
CA ALA A 100 16.01 -5.19 2.60
C ALA A 100 15.69 -3.68 2.70
N TYR A 101 14.44 -3.26 2.50
CA TYR A 101 14.01 -1.88 2.70
C TYR A 101 14.17 -1.43 4.16
N LYS A 102 13.74 -2.27 5.11
CA LYS A 102 13.93 -1.96 6.53
C LYS A 102 15.40 -1.89 6.92
N ALA A 103 16.23 -2.80 6.44
CA ALA A 103 17.67 -2.78 6.67
C ALA A 103 18.35 -1.53 6.06
N ALA A 104 17.80 -0.99 4.98
CA ALA A 104 18.24 0.27 4.37
C ALA A 104 17.78 1.52 5.13
N GLY A 105 16.91 1.40 6.13
CA GLY A 105 16.39 2.50 6.94
C GLY A 105 15.08 3.14 6.44
N SER A 106 14.41 2.50 5.47
CA SER A 106 13.12 2.99 4.95
C SER A 106 11.97 2.76 5.95
N THR A 107 11.01 3.66 5.95
CA THR A 107 9.71 3.44 6.61
C THR A 107 8.86 2.51 5.76
N LEU A 108 8.38 1.43 6.33
CA LEU A 108 7.59 0.41 5.63
C LEU A 108 6.11 0.52 5.99
N ILE A 109 5.29 0.77 4.99
CA ILE A 109 3.82 0.74 5.04
C ILE A 109 3.36 -0.48 4.25
N THR A 110 2.43 -1.26 4.79
CA THR A 110 1.87 -2.43 4.07
C THR A 110 0.36 -2.34 3.95
N ILE A 111 -0.16 -2.79 2.83
CA ILE A 111 -1.61 -2.86 2.53
C ILE A 111 -1.92 -4.30 2.14
N THR A 112 -2.70 -5.00 2.95
CA THR A 112 -3.04 -6.42 2.75
C THR A 112 -4.50 -6.72 3.03
N ALA A 113 -4.97 -7.91 2.63
CA ALA A 113 -6.37 -8.30 2.85
C ALA A 113 -6.70 -8.67 4.29
N SER A 114 -5.69 -9.00 5.10
CA SER A 114 -5.85 -9.34 6.53
C SER A 114 -4.73 -8.73 7.36
N ASP A 115 -4.84 -8.76 8.67
CA ASP A 115 -3.82 -8.29 9.61
C ASP A 115 -2.95 -9.43 10.19
N ASP A 116 -3.33 -10.68 9.97
CA ASP A 116 -2.55 -11.85 10.40
C ASP A 116 -1.70 -12.40 9.26
N ASN A 117 -0.64 -11.70 8.93
CA ASN A 117 0.34 -12.11 7.92
C ASN A 117 1.73 -11.53 8.22
N THR A 118 2.74 -12.01 7.51
CA THR A 118 4.13 -11.67 7.76
C THR A 118 4.42 -10.20 7.47
N LEU A 119 3.95 -9.66 6.34
CA LEU A 119 4.18 -8.25 5.99
C LEU A 119 3.54 -7.29 7.00
N ALA A 120 2.32 -7.59 7.47
CA ALA A 120 1.66 -6.80 8.50
C ALA A 120 2.49 -6.72 9.79
N LYS A 121 3.07 -7.86 10.21
CA LYS A 121 3.90 -7.94 11.42
C LYS A 121 5.25 -7.24 11.29
N MET A 122 5.77 -7.11 10.08
CA MET A 122 7.06 -6.46 9.78
C MET A 122 6.95 -4.96 9.62
N SER A 123 5.81 -4.44 9.21
CA SER A 123 5.62 -3.05 8.83
C SER A 123 5.65 -2.09 10.02
N ASP A 124 6.02 -0.86 9.74
CA ASP A 124 5.91 0.24 10.69
C ASP A 124 4.46 0.75 10.75
N TYR A 125 3.74 0.70 9.62
CA TYR A 125 2.31 1.00 9.50
C TYR A 125 1.63 -0.04 8.63
N HIS A 126 0.41 -0.42 9.00
CA HIS A 126 -0.34 -1.46 8.30
C HIS A 126 -1.79 -1.05 8.07
N ILE A 127 -2.28 -1.31 6.86
CA ILE A 127 -3.69 -1.18 6.50
C ILE A 127 -4.20 -2.55 6.06
N SER A 128 -5.15 -3.11 6.81
CA SER A 128 -5.92 -4.27 6.37
C SER A 128 -7.28 -3.84 5.86
N TYR A 129 -7.69 -4.35 4.72
CA TYR A 129 -9.03 -4.08 4.18
C TYR A 129 -10.04 -5.20 4.44
N TYR A 130 -9.63 -6.30 5.06
CA TYR A 130 -10.48 -7.40 5.54
C TYR A 130 -11.44 -7.95 4.47
N ILE A 131 -10.89 -8.41 3.37
CA ILE A 131 -11.56 -9.19 2.34
C ILE A 131 -11.00 -10.62 2.34
N ASN A 132 -11.87 -11.61 2.10
CA ASN A 132 -11.43 -12.99 1.97
C ASN A 132 -10.57 -13.16 0.71
N ASP A 133 -9.41 -13.78 0.86
CA ASP A 133 -8.54 -14.12 -0.27
C ASP A 133 -9.11 -15.33 -1.01
N VAL A 134 -9.55 -15.11 -2.24
CA VAL A 134 -10.11 -16.15 -3.11
C VAL A 134 -9.06 -16.59 -4.12
N ARG A 135 -8.53 -17.79 -3.95
CA ARG A 135 -7.49 -18.38 -4.81
C ARG A 135 -7.92 -19.71 -5.40
N ASN A 136 -7.42 -20.00 -6.59
CA ASN A 136 -7.34 -21.34 -7.13
C ASN A 136 -5.85 -21.70 -7.40
N GLU A 137 -5.63 -22.90 -7.94
CA GLU A 137 -4.27 -23.40 -8.22
C GLU A 137 -3.48 -22.54 -9.22
N LEU A 138 -4.15 -21.72 -10.02
CA LEU A 138 -3.56 -20.96 -11.12
C LEU A 138 -3.47 -19.45 -10.86
N SER A 139 -4.38 -18.88 -10.06
CA SER A 139 -4.47 -17.42 -9.86
C SER A 139 -5.23 -17.03 -8.61
N SER A 140 -5.00 -15.79 -8.15
CA SER A 140 -5.87 -15.11 -7.20
C SER A 140 -7.04 -14.45 -7.95
N HIS A 141 -8.25 -14.60 -7.42
CA HIS A 141 -9.46 -13.93 -7.91
C HIS A 141 -9.95 -12.85 -6.94
N THR A 142 -9.14 -12.53 -5.93
CA THR A 142 -9.48 -11.52 -4.93
C THR A 142 -9.51 -10.14 -5.58
N THR A 143 -10.57 -9.38 -5.32
CA THR A 143 -10.70 -8.03 -5.86
C THR A 143 -9.59 -7.10 -5.39
N GLN A 144 -9.10 -6.25 -6.28
CA GLN A 144 -8.13 -5.18 -5.97
C GLN A 144 -8.79 -3.84 -5.69
N VAL A 145 -10.13 -3.76 -5.78
CA VAL A 145 -10.88 -2.51 -5.58
C VAL A 145 -10.60 -1.86 -4.23
N PRO A 146 -10.54 -2.58 -3.10
CA PRO A 146 -10.20 -1.96 -1.82
C PRO A 146 -8.79 -1.38 -1.79
N ALA A 147 -7.81 -2.10 -2.29
CA ALA A 147 -6.42 -1.62 -2.35
C ALA A 147 -6.30 -0.36 -3.24
N LEU A 148 -6.94 -0.38 -4.40
CA LEU A 148 -7.03 0.79 -5.29
C LEU A 148 -7.68 1.99 -4.59
N SER A 149 -8.80 1.76 -3.89
CA SER A 149 -9.51 2.82 -3.16
C SER A 149 -8.65 3.42 -2.05
N ILE A 150 -7.90 2.61 -1.30
CA ILE A 150 -6.96 3.08 -0.29
C ILE A 150 -5.90 3.99 -0.92
N ILE A 151 -5.31 3.59 -2.05
CA ILE A 151 -4.32 4.40 -2.77
C ILE A 151 -4.90 5.75 -3.17
N GLU A 152 -6.13 5.79 -3.69
CA GLU A 152 -6.78 7.04 -4.08
C GLU A 152 -7.09 7.94 -2.89
N ILE A 153 -7.57 7.37 -1.78
CA ILE A 153 -7.82 8.10 -0.54
C ILE A 153 -6.50 8.69 -0.01
N LEU A 154 -5.45 7.89 0.10
CA LEU A 154 -4.15 8.34 0.59
C LEU A 154 -3.58 9.44 -0.31
N SER A 155 -3.62 9.27 -1.62
CA SER A 155 -3.13 10.25 -2.58
C SER A 155 -3.85 11.60 -2.44
N ASN A 156 -5.17 11.58 -2.31
CA ASN A 156 -5.97 12.80 -2.14
C ASN A 156 -5.70 13.47 -0.78
N MET A 157 -5.66 12.67 0.31
CA MET A 157 -5.37 13.20 1.64
C MET A 157 -3.97 13.82 1.71
N THR A 158 -2.95 13.15 1.18
CA THR A 158 -1.56 13.65 1.15
C THR A 158 -1.48 14.98 0.42
N LEU A 159 -2.13 15.09 -0.74
CA LEU A 159 -2.17 16.32 -1.51
C LEU A 159 -2.82 17.47 -0.72
N HIS A 160 -3.97 17.23 -0.10
CA HIS A 160 -4.68 18.25 0.68
C HIS A 160 -3.90 18.71 1.90
N MET A 161 -3.22 17.81 2.59
CA MET A 161 -2.42 18.15 3.77
C MET A 161 -1.22 19.03 3.40
N CYS A 162 -0.52 18.72 2.30
CA CYS A 162 0.61 19.52 1.84
C CYS A 162 0.17 20.94 1.39
N HIS A 163 -0.99 21.09 0.75
CA HIS A 163 -1.49 22.40 0.35
C HIS A 163 -1.90 23.27 1.53
N ASN A 164 -2.44 22.69 2.60
CA ASN A 164 -2.85 23.45 3.79
C ASN A 164 -1.65 23.88 4.68
N THR A 165 -0.49 23.26 4.50
CA THR A 165 0.74 23.62 5.24
C THR A 165 1.47 24.82 4.59
N LEU A 166 1.12 25.19 3.36
CA LEU A 166 1.74 26.26 2.59
C LEU A 166 0.94 27.59 2.63
N GLN A 167 -0.17 27.63 3.36
CA GLN A 167 -0.97 28.84 3.66
C GLN A 167 -0.78 29.28 5.11
#